data_65dd0782720062c04fb13c90ee802d51
#
_entry.id   65dd0782720062c04fb13c90ee802d51
#
_cell.length_a   1.000
_cell.length_b   1.000
_cell.length_c   1.000
_cell.angle_alpha   90.00
_cell.angle_beta   90.00
_cell.angle_gamma   90.00
#
_symmetry.space_group_name_H-M   'P 1'
#
loop_
_entity.id
_entity.type
_entity.pdbx_description
1 polymer ?
#
loop_
_entity_poly.entity_id
_entity_poly.type
_entity_poly.pdbx_seq_one_letter_code
_entity_poly.pdbx_strand_id
1 'polypeptide(L)'
;MQNLQNLLDNTIQTTTTISTKGKVLQVVGTIVKAFVPGVKIGEICSLVNQDNQQTVLAEVVGFAQEAALLTPLGDLNGISSSTQVIPSGKTHSVPVGNGLLGRVLNGLGLVTDEATKGPFVPETYYPVYADPPNAMSRNPIDKPMSLGLRVLDGLLTCGEGQRLGIFAAAGGGKSTLLAQIIRNTAAEIVVLALIGERGREVREFIERDLGEEGLRRSVLVVATSDRSSMERLKAAYVATSVAEFFRDQGKKV
;
A
#
# COMPACT_ATOMS: atom_id res chain seq x y z
N MET A 1 -3.53 -7.05 -42.09
CA MET A 1 -2.33 -6.17 -42.14
C MET A 1 -2.46 -4.92 -41.27
N GLN A 2 -3.60 -4.22 -41.31
CA GLN A 2 -3.82 -2.99 -40.50
C GLN A 2 -3.70 -3.21 -38.96
N ASN A 3 -4.12 -4.35 -38.43
CA ASN A 3 -4.00 -4.69 -37.02
C ASN A 3 -2.54 -4.88 -36.59
N LEU A 4 -1.69 -5.44 -37.44
CA LEU A 4 -0.27 -5.65 -37.12
C LEU A 4 0.50 -4.31 -37.17
N GLN A 5 0.17 -3.45 -38.09
CA GLN A 5 0.75 -2.11 -38.23
C GLN A 5 0.41 -1.24 -36.99
N ASN A 6 -0.86 -1.23 -36.57
CA ASN A 6 -1.27 -0.51 -35.36
C ASN A 6 -0.61 -1.06 -34.08
N LEU A 7 -0.38 -2.38 -34.03
CA LEU A 7 0.30 -3.01 -32.90
C LEU A 7 1.80 -2.65 -32.87
N LEU A 8 2.45 -2.62 -34.05
CA LEU A 8 3.84 -2.21 -34.20
C LEU A 8 4.01 -0.71 -33.87
N ASP A 9 3.15 0.16 -34.39
CA ASP A 9 3.20 1.59 -34.12
C ASP A 9 2.99 1.91 -32.63
N ASN A 10 2.03 1.25 -31.98
CA ASN A 10 1.82 1.35 -30.54
C ASN A 10 3.04 0.84 -29.76
N THR A 11 3.63 -0.29 -30.16
CA THR A 11 4.80 -0.85 -29.49
C THR A 11 6.01 0.08 -29.66
N ILE A 12 6.22 0.66 -30.83
CA ILE A 12 7.32 1.59 -31.08
C ILE A 12 7.13 2.89 -30.26
N GLN A 13 5.91 3.43 -30.19
CA GLN A 13 5.61 4.64 -29.43
C GLN A 13 5.68 4.44 -27.90
N THR A 14 5.40 3.23 -27.42
CA THR A 14 5.44 2.91 -25.98
C THR A 14 6.77 2.36 -25.50
N THR A 15 7.68 1.96 -26.44
CA THR A 15 8.98 1.40 -26.08
C THR A 15 9.99 2.52 -25.82
N THR A 16 10.45 2.63 -24.58
CA THR A 16 11.56 3.51 -24.20
C THR A 16 12.87 2.87 -24.68
N THR A 17 13.44 3.39 -25.75
CA THR A 17 14.69 2.86 -26.36
C THR A 17 15.95 3.21 -25.58
N ILE A 18 15.89 4.22 -24.68
CA ILE A 18 17.00 4.66 -23.84
C ILE A 18 16.58 4.51 -22.38
N SER A 19 17.21 3.59 -21.67
CA SER A 19 17.04 3.49 -20.21
C SER A 19 18.02 4.43 -19.52
N THR A 20 17.49 5.49 -18.92
CA THR A 20 18.30 6.40 -18.08
C THR A 20 18.63 5.68 -16.78
N LYS A 21 19.93 5.62 -16.45
CA LYS A 21 20.41 5.06 -15.19
C LYS A 21 21.18 6.12 -14.44
N GLY A 22 20.91 6.20 -13.16
CA GLY A 22 21.67 7.01 -12.21
C GLY A 22 22.61 6.18 -11.36
N LYS A 23 23.32 6.82 -10.46
CA LYS A 23 24.18 6.18 -9.47
C LYS A 23 24.04 6.85 -8.12
N VAL A 24 24.25 6.07 -7.07
CA VAL A 24 24.33 6.58 -5.70
C VAL A 24 25.60 7.41 -5.55
N LEU A 25 25.47 8.63 -5.00
CA LEU A 25 26.58 9.52 -4.70
C LEU A 25 26.97 9.42 -3.22
N GLN A 26 25.96 9.39 -2.33
CA GLN A 26 26.16 9.40 -0.87
C GLN A 26 24.93 8.83 -0.18
N VAL A 27 25.13 8.17 0.95
CA VAL A 27 24.06 7.79 1.88
C VAL A 27 24.28 8.53 3.18
N VAL A 28 23.25 9.22 3.67
CA VAL A 28 23.28 9.98 4.93
C VAL A 28 22.07 9.58 5.76
N GLY A 29 22.28 8.76 6.79
CA GLY A 29 21.19 8.21 7.58
C GLY A 29 20.23 7.40 6.72
N THR A 30 18.99 7.85 6.61
CA THR A 30 17.93 7.20 5.81
C THR A 30 17.74 7.84 4.42
N ILE A 31 18.57 8.79 4.03
CA ILE A 31 18.48 9.47 2.74
C ILE A 31 19.61 9.02 1.81
N VAL A 32 19.25 8.65 0.62
CA VAL A 32 20.19 8.34 -0.45
C VAL A 32 20.25 9.54 -1.40
N LYS A 33 21.45 10.11 -1.57
CA LYS A 33 21.73 11.12 -2.61
C LYS A 33 22.20 10.41 -3.85
N ALA A 34 21.55 10.67 -4.97
CA ALA A 34 21.90 10.03 -6.23
C ALA A 34 21.84 11.02 -7.39
N PHE A 35 22.73 10.84 -8.35
CA PHE A 35 22.62 11.50 -9.63
C PHE A 35 21.69 10.68 -10.52
N VAL A 36 20.52 11.22 -10.85
CA VAL A 36 19.51 10.56 -11.70
C VAL A 36 18.85 11.62 -12.57
N PRO A 37 19.20 11.72 -13.85
CA PRO A 37 18.62 12.72 -14.72
C PRO A 37 17.12 12.52 -14.95
N GLY A 38 16.35 13.61 -14.95
CA GLY A 38 14.96 13.64 -15.38
C GLY A 38 13.92 13.09 -14.40
N VAL A 39 14.32 12.69 -13.19
CA VAL A 39 13.36 12.20 -12.17
C VAL A 39 12.54 13.33 -11.56
N LYS A 40 11.37 12.99 -11.07
CA LYS A 40 10.40 13.91 -10.44
C LYS A 40 10.19 13.56 -8.96
N ILE A 41 9.78 14.55 -8.18
CA ILE A 41 9.37 14.32 -6.78
C ILE A 41 8.19 13.33 -6.76
N GLY A 42 8.25 12.36 -5.85
CA GLY A 42 7.27 11.28 -5.72
C GLY A 42 7.50 10.09 -6.65
N GLU A 43 8.46 10.19 -7.57
CA GLU A 43 8.79 9.08 -8.46
C GLU A 43 9.49 7.94 -7.71
N ILE A 44 9.11 6.70 -8.05
CA ILE A 44 9.77 5.51 -7.53
C ILE A 44 10.98 5.16 -8.39
N CYS A 45 12.11 4.93 -7.73
CA CYS A 45 13.33 4.44 -8.32
C CYS A 45 13.70 3.08 -7.72
N SER A 46 14.31 2.22 -8.53
CA SER A 46 14.92 0.98 -8.07
C SER A 46 16.41 1.19 -7.81
N LEU A 47 16.85 0.97 -6.58
CA LEU A 47 18.26 0.93 -6.20
C LEU A 47 18.75 -0.50 -6.39
N VAL A 48 19.55 -0.75 -7.42
CA VAL A 48 20.02 -2.08 -7.79
C VAL A 48 21.51 -2.23 -7.46
N ASN A 49 21.81 -3.11 -6.51
CA ASN A 49 23.19 -3.48 -6.26
C ASN A 49 23.67 -4.43 -7.35
N GLN A 50 24.79 -4.07 -8.02
CA GLN A 50 25.32 -4.87 -9.13
C GLN A 50 25.95 -6.19 -8.70
N ASP A 51 26.45 -6.27 -7.46
CA ASP A 51 27.19 -7.42 -6.98
C ASP A 51 26.28 -8.61 -6.63
N ASN A 52 25.13 -8.33 -6.02
CA ASN A 52 24.20 -9.35 -5.53
C ASN A 52 22.79 -9.27 -6.14
N GLN A 53 22.56 -8.35 -7.11
CA GLN A 53 21.28 -8.13 -7.77
C GLN A 53 20.12 -7.75 -6.80
N GLN A 54 20.45 -7.39 -5.57
CA GLN A 54 19.47 -6.94 -4.60
C GLN A 54 18.87 -5.60 -5.05
N THR A 55 17.55 -5.52 -5.02
CA THR A 55 16.80 -4.32 -5.42
C THR A 55 16.05 -3.76 -4.22
N VAL A 56 16.23 -2.47 -3.95
CA VAL A 56 15.48 -1.71 -2.94
C VAL A 56 14.73 -0.60 -3.65
N LEU A 57 13.43 -0.49 -3.42
CA LEU A 57 12.65 0.64 -3.92
C LEU A 57 12.94 1.88 -3.08
N ALA A 58 12.99 3.04 -3.75
CA ALA A 58 13.17 4.32 -3.09
C ALA A 58 12.30 5.39 -3.78
N GLU A 59 11.82 6.34 -3.02
CA GLU A 59 11.00 7.44 -3.50
C GLU A 59 11.80 8.73 -3.54
N VAL A 60 11.71 9.47 -4.63
CA VAL A 60 12.32 10.80 -4.75
C VAL A 60 11.54 11.79 -3.90
N VAL A 61 12.17 12.33 -2.86
CA VAL A 61 11.53 13.25 -1.90
C VAL A 61 11.97 14.72 -2.12
N GLY A 62 12.97 14.95 -2.93
CA GLY A 62 13.46 16.29 -3.22
C GLY A 62 14.77 16.29 -3.99
N PHE A 63 15.36 17.48 -4.09
CA PHE A 63 16.63 17.69 -4.76
C PHE A 63 17.53 18.57 -3.89
N ALA A 64 18.83 18.29 -3.92
CA ALA A 64 19.87 19.11 -3.31
C ALA A 64 21.00 19.29 -4.30
N GLN A 65 21.20 20.52 -4.77
CA GLN A 65 22.11 20.83 -5.88
C GLN A 65 21.71 20.02 -7.13
N GLU A 66 22.62 19.22 -7.67
CA GLU A 66 22.35 18.36 -8.83
C GLU A 66 21.95 16.93 -8.46
N ALA A 67 21.77 16.63 -7.17
CA ALA A 67 21.43 15.30 -6.71
C ALA A 67 19.96 15.17 -6.33
N ALA A 68 19.34 14.07 -6.73
CA ALA A 68 18.05 13.64 -6.19
C ALA A 68 18.22 13.07 -4.79
N LEU A 69 17.32 13.43 -3.89
CA LEU A 69 17.20 12.88 -2.55
C LEU A 69 16.14 11.78 -2.59
N LEU A 70 16.56 10.56 -2.27
CA LEU A 70 15.67 9.40 -2.28
C LEU A 70 15.52 8.84 -0.86
N THR A 71 14.31 8.52 -0.49
CA THR A 71 14.00 7.80 0.74
C THR A 71 13.73 6.33 0.41
N PRO A 72 14.55 5.38 0.90
CA PRO A 72 14.32 3.96 0.69
C PRO A 72 13.02 3.49 1.34
N LEU A 73 12.31 2.63 0.66
CA LEU A 73 11.08 1.99 1.15
C LEU A 73 11.37 0.67 1.87
N GLY A 74 12.59 0.16 1.77
CA GLY A 74 13.11 -1.03 2.45
C GLY A 74 14.42 -0.77 3.17
N ASP A 75 15.10 -1.82 3.58
CA ASP A 75 16.40 -1.74 4.26
C ASP A 75 17.52 -1.37 3.28
N LEU A 76 18.46 -0.55 3.76
CA LEU A 76 19.61 -0.06 3.00
C LEU A 76 20.80 -1.06 2.97
N ASN A 77 20.64 -2.24 3.54
CA ASN A 77 21.72 -3.22 3.58
C ASN A 77 22.20 -3.55 2.16
N GLY A 78 23.51 -3.45 1.95
CA GLY A 78 24.13 -3.72 0.64
C GLY A 78 24.11 -2.55 -0.35
N ILE A 79 23.56 -1.40 -0.01
CA ILE A 79 23.67 -0.19 -0.86
C ILE A 79 25.10 0.36 -0.76
N SER A 80 25.69 0.63 -1.92
CA SER A 80 27.06 1.13 -2.06
C SER A 80 27.13 2.25 -3.10
N SER A 81 28.30 2.83 -3.29
CA SER A 81 28.55 3.82 -4.36
C SER A 81 28.48 3.24 -5.78
N SER A 82 28.54 1.89 -5.91
CA SER A 82 28.34 1.17 -7.17
C SER A 82 26.88 0.87 -7.48
N THR A 83 25.97 1.14 -6.53
CA THR A 83 24.53 0.90 -6.70
C THR A 83 23.97 1.77 -7.82
N GLN A 84 23.30 1.13 -8.77
CA GLN A 84 22.59 1.83 -9.84
C GLN A 84 21.22 2.32 -9.35
N VAL A 85 20.80 3.46 -9.85
CA VAL A 85 19.45 4.01 -9.60
C VAL A 85 18.68 4.01 -10.91
N ILE A 86 17.61 3.25 -10.98
CA ILE A 86 16.78 3.10 -12.18
C ILE A 86 15.43 3.77 -11.92
N PRO A 87 15.15 4.89 -12.57
CA PRO A 87 13.85 5.56 -12.44
C PRO A 87 12.75 4.73 -13.11
N SER A 88 11.57 4.71 -12.52
CA SER A 88 10.40 4.01 -13.06
C SER A 88 9.53 4.87 -13.97
N GLY A 89 9.70 6.20 -13.93
CA GLY A 89 8.80 7.15 -14.59
C GLY A 89 7.41 7.26 -13.93
N LYS A 90 7.18 6.59 -12.80
CA LYS A 90 5.87 6.50 -12.14
C LYS A 90 5.97 6.79 -10.65
N THR A 91 4.90 7.35 -10.11
CA THR A 91 4.71 7.46 -8.65
C THR A 91 4.30 6.12 -8.05
N HIS A 92 4.39 5.99 -6.73
CA HIS A 92 3.98 4.76 -6.03
C HIS A 92 2.49 4.48 -6.28
N SER A 93 2.20 3.32 -6.85
CA SER A 93 0.85 2.83 -7.09
C SER A 93 0.72 1.39 -6.62
N VAL A 94 -0.49 1.02 -6.19
CA VAL A 94 -0.82 -0.32 -5.68
C VAL A 94 -1.58 -1.08 -6.76
N PRO A 95 -1.19 -2.32 -7.07
CA PRO A 95 -1.99 -3.20 -7.91
C PRO A 95 -3.29 -3.57 -7.19
N VAL A 96 -4.44 -3.32 -7.81
CA VAL A 96 -5.76 -3.56 -7.22
C VAL A 96 -6.66 -4.38 -8.14
N GLY A 97 -7.64 -5.04 -7.56
CA GLY A 97 -8.60 -5.88 -8.25
C GLY A 97 -9.45 -6.68 -7.25
N ASN A 98 -10.56 -7.23 -7.71
CA ASN A 98 -11.43 -8.07 -6.87
C ASN A 98 -10.72 -9.32 -6.32
N GLY A 99 -9.69 -9.80 -7.02
CA GLY A 99 -8.83 -10.89 -6.56
C GLY A 99 -8.01 -10.60 -5.31
N LEU A 100 -8.03 -9.37 -4.77
CA LEU A 100 -7.42 -9.03 -3.47
C LEU A 100 -8.25 -9.51 -2.27
N LEU A 101 -9.52 -9.83 -2.44
CA LEU A 101 -10.34 -10.33 -1.34
C LEU A 101 -9.75 -11.63 -0.75
N GLY A 102 -9.58 -11.65 0.54
CA GLY A 102 -8.94 -12.73 1.25
C GLY A 102 -7.40 -12.74 1.19
N ARG A 103 -6.75 -11.73 0.60
CA ARG A 103 -5.30 -11.69 0.42
C ARG A 103 -4.62 -10.82 1.49
N VAL A 104 -3.32 -11.08 1.65
CA VAL A 104 -2.44 -10.34 2.55
C VAL A 104 -1.37 -9.63 1.71
N LEU A 105 -1.27 -8.33 1.89
CA LEU A 105 -0.27 -7.46 1.25
C LEU A 105 0.74 -6.99 2.29
N ASN A 106 1.95 -6.67 1.84
CA ASN A 106 2.91 -5.93 2.67
C ASN A 106 2.60 -4.42 2.67
N GLY A 107 3.38 -3.65 3.43
CA GLY A 107 3.18 -2.20 3.54
C GLY A 107 3.40 -1.41 2.25
N LEU A 108 3.98 -2.02 1.22
CA LEU A 108 4.18 -1.41 -0.10
C LEU A 108 3.12 -1.83 -1.13
N GLY A 109 2.14 -2.66 -0.73
CA GLY A 109 1.05 -3.12 -1.59
C GLY A 109 1.35 -4.37 -2.42
N LEU A 110 2.45 -5.07 -2.13
CA LEU A 110 2.77 -6.34 -2.78
C LEU A 110 2.10 -7.49 -2.05
N VAL A 111 1.48 -8.40 -2.80
CA VAL A 111 0.85 -9.60 -2.26
C VAL A 111 1.92 -10.55 -1.70
N THR A 112 1.72 -11.04 -0.48
CA THR A 112 2.70 -11.86 0.26
C THR A 112 2.30 -13.31 0.41
N ASP A 113 1.07 -13.68 0.07
CA ASP A 113 0.50 -15.03 0.22
C ASP A 113 0.37 -15.78 -1.11
N GLU A 114 1.12 -15.39 -2.15
CA GLU A 114 1.07 -16.03 -3.46
C GLU A 114 1.51 -17.50 -3.44
N ALA A 115 2.43 -17.86 -2.56
CA ALA A 115 2.88 -19.25 -2.41
C ALA A 115 1.74 -20.21 -1.99
N THR A 116 0.72 -19.70 -1.29
CA THR A 116 -0.41 -20.48 -0.78
C THR A 116 -1.68 -20.31 -1.59
N LYS A 117 -1.90 -19.12 -2.16
CA LYS A 117 -3.16 -18.75 -2.85
C LYS A 117 -2.98 -18.50 -4.35
N GLY A 118 -1.79 -18.75 -4.88
CA GLY A 118 -1.46 -18.50 -6.27
C GLY A 118 -1.20 -17.03 -6.61
N PRO A 119 -0.73 -16.75 -7.84
CA PRO A 119 -0.39 -15.40 -8.27
C PRO A 119 -1.62 -14.49 -8.31
N PHE A 120 -1.43 -13.22 -7.96
CA PHE A 120 -2.44 -12.19 -8.10
C PHE A 120 -2.27 -11.47 -9.45
N VAL A 121 -3.36 -11.37 -10.20
CA VAL A 121 -3.41 -10.61 -11.45
C VAL A 121 -4.20 -9.32 -11.20
N PRO A 122 -3.55 -8.15 -11.26
CA PRO A 122 -4.23 -6.88 -11.01
C PRO A 122 -5.17 -6.50 -12.16
N GLU A 123 -6.31 -5.91 -11.82
CA GLU A 123 -7.22 -5.32 -12.79
C GLU A 123 -6.74 -3.91 -13.20
N THR A 124 -6.20 -3.17 -12.25
CA THR A 124 -5.67 -1.81 -12.47
C THR A 124 -4.69 -1.43 -11.36
N TYR A 125 -4.18 -0.19 -11.42
CA TYR A 125 -3.28 0.37 -10.41
C TYR A 125 -3.86 1.66 -9.84
N TYR A 126 -3.90 1.78 -8.51
CA TYR A 126 -4.33 2.96 -7.79
C TYR A 126 -3.14 3.73 -7.20
N PRO A 127 -3.12 5.05 -7.28
CA PRO A 127 -2.05 5.84 -6.69
C PRO A 127 -2.07 5.71 -5.16
N VAL A 128 -0.89 5.58 -4.56
CA VAL A 128 -0.76 5.57 -3.09
C VAL A 128 -1.06 6.94 -2.50
N TYR A 129 -0.72 7.99 -3.24
CA TYR A 129 -1.08 9.35 -2.91
C TYR A 129 -2.09 9.88 -3.91
N ALA A 130 -3.29 10.16 -3.42
CA ALA A 130 -4.36 10.80 -4.17
C ALA A 130 -4.79 12.10 -3.48
N ASP A 131 -5.20 13.07 -4.28
CA ASP A 131 -5.78 14.29 -3.74
C ASP A 131 -7.10 13.99 -3.02
N PRO A 132 -7.36 14.62 -1.88
CA PRO A 132 -8.62 14.46 -1.18
C PRO A 132 -9.78 15.03 -2.03
N PRO A 133 -10.99 14.42 -1.96
CA PRO A 133 -12.15 14.98 -2.63
C PRO A 133 -12.45 16.40 -2.13
N ASN A 134 -12.94 17.26 -3.04
CA ASN A 134 -13.32 18.63 -2.70
C ASN A 134 -14.31 18.63 -1.52
N ALA A 135 -14.17 19.60 -0.62
CA ALA A 135 -15.04 19.72 0.56
C ALA A 135 -16.52 19.77 0.20
N MET A 136 -16.89 20.47 -0.89
CA MET A 136 -18.26 20.63 -1.34
C MET A 136 -18.84 19.38 -2.06
N SER A 137 -18.00 18.45 -2.47
CA SER A 137 -18.42 17.17 -3.08
C SER A 137 -18.65 16.06 -2.04
N ARG A 138 -18.37 16.31 -0.76
CA ARG A 138 -18.54 15.33 0.31
C ARG A 138 -19.99 15.27 0.74
N ASN A 139 -20.55 14.07 0.79
CA ASN A 139 -21.88 13.85 1.33
C ASN A 139 -21.88 14.02 2.85
N PRO A 140 -22.96 14.59 3.44
CA PRO A 140 -23.16 14.55 4.89
C PRO A 140 -23.26 13.10 5.40
N ILE A 141 -22.86 12.91 6.66
CA ILE A 141 -23.04 11.61 7.32
C ILE A 141 -24.47 11.59 7.89
N ASP A 142 -25.39 10.96 7.18
CA ASP A 142 -26.83 10.91 7.48
C ASP A 142 -27.38 9.47 7.63
N LYS A 143 -26.55 8.46 7.34
CA LYS A 143 -26.94 7.05 7.40
C LYS A 143 -26.17 6.31 8.47
N PRO A 144 -26.84 5.52 9.35
CA PRO A 144 -26.13 4.69 10.32
C PRO A 144 -25.46 3.50 9.63
N MET A 145 -24.26 3.16 10.10
CA MET A 145 -23.52 1.94 9.75
C MET A 145 -23.57 0.99 10.94
N SER A 146 -24.20 -0.16 10.79
CA SER A 146 -24.12 -1.20 11.84
C SER A 146 -22.73 -1.82 11.90
N LEU A 147 -22.15 -1.81 13.08
CA LEU A 147 -20.88 -2.46 13.39
C LEU A 147 -21.11 -3.87 13.97
N GLY A 148 -22.37 -4.28 14.13
CA GLY A 148 -22.78 -5.60 14.61
C GLY A 148 -22.53 -5.85 16.10
N LEU A 149 -22.30 -4.78 16.87
CA LEU A 149 -22.08 -4.86 18.32
C LEU A 149 -23.16 -4.03 19.05
N ARG A 150 -23.94 -4.67 19.88
CA ARG A 150 -25.10 -4.04 20.58
C ARG A 150 -24.75 -2.72 21.28
N VAL A 151 -23.57 -2.64 21.89
CA VAL A 151 -23.13 -1.42 22.60
C VAL A 151 -22.84 -0.30 21.61
N LEU A 152 -22.20 -0.60 20.48
CA LEU A 152 -21.88 0.40 19.46
C LEU A 152 -23.15 0.79 18.71
N ASP A 153 -23.90 -0.19 18.22
CA ASP A 153 -25.10 0.08 17.41
C ASP A 153 -26.22 0.75 18.21
N GLY A 154 -26.34 0.44 19.51
CA GLY A 154 -27.41 0.96 20.35
C GLY A 154 -27.09 2.24 21.13
N LEU A 155 -25.82 2.48 21.49
CA LEU A 155 -25.42 3.59 22.35
C LEU A 155 -24.39 4.53 21.72
N LEU A 156 -23.57 4.06 20.80
CA LEU A 156 -22.48 4.80 20.17
C LEU A 156 -22.57 4.70 18.64
N THR A 157 -23.76 5.00 18.12
CA THR A 157 -24.09 4.86 16.69
C THR A 157 -22.98 5.42 15.78
N CYS A 158 -22.50 4.59 14.87
CA CYS A 158 -21.55 4.98 13.83
C CYS A 158 -22.30 5.32 12.54
N GLY A 159 -21.92 6.38 11.85
CA GLY A 159 -22.44 6.73 10.54
C GLY A 159 -21.57 6.23 9.39
N GLU A 160 -22.16 6.02 8.21
CA GLU A 160 -21.40 5.72 6.99
C GLU A 160 -20.44 6.88 6.68
N GLY A 161 -19.11 6.57 6.61
CA GLY A 161 -18.05 7.58 6.43
C GLY A 161 -17.52 8.21 7.71
N GLN A 162 -18.04 7.83 8.89
CA GLN A 162 -17.54 8.33 10.16
C GLN A 162 -16.20 7.69 10.54
N ARG A 163 -15.33 8.49 11.18
CA ARG A 163 -14.07 8.02 11.77
C ARG A 163 -14.27 7.76 13.26
N LEU A 164 -13.95 6.57 13.71
CA LEU A 164 -13.98 6.16 15.11
C LEU A 164 -12.57 5.86 15.62
N GLY A 165 -12.27 6.31 16.84
CA GLY A 165 -11.06 5.96 17.56
C GLY A 165 -11.34 4.89 18.62
N ILE A 166 -10.55 3.80 18.63
CA ILE A 166 -10.57 2.77 19.67
C ILE A 166 -9.25 2.86 20.43
N PHE A 167 -9.31 3.32 21.67
CA PHE A 167 -8.15 3.48 22.53
C PHE A 167 -8.25 2.50 23.71
N ALA A 168 -7.18 1.73 23.92
CA ALA A 168 -7.11 0.79 25.04
C ALA A 168 -5.66 0.62 25.48
N ALA A 169 -5.47 0.34 26.76
CA ALA A 169 -4.19 -0.14 27.27
C ALA A 169 -3.86 -1.53 26.73
N ALA A 170 -2.61 -1.96 26.87
CA ALA A 170 -2.21 -3.32 26.50
C ALA A 170 -3.08 -4.34 27.22
N GLY A 171 -3.58 -5.36 26.49
CA GLY A 171 -4.50 -6.35 27.02
C GLY A 171 -5.96 -5.89 27.19
N GLY A 172 -6.31 -4.65 26.81
CA GLY A 172 -7.65 -4.08 26.94
C GLY A 172 -8.68 -4.60 25.92
N GLY A 173 -8.36 -5.60 25.11
CA GLY A 173 -9.32 -6.21 24.17
C GLY A 173 -9.50 -5.46 22.84
N LYS A 174 -8.63 -4.50 22.50
CA LYS A 174 -8.70 -3.74 21.24
C LYS A 174 -8.79 -4.64 20.01
N SER A 175 -7.92 -5.63 19.90
CA SER A 175 -7.86 -6.54 18.75
C SER A 175 -9.09 -7.45 18.70
N THR A 176 -9.56 -7.93 19.83
CA THR A 176 -10.79 -8.72 19.93
C THR A 176 -12.03 -7.93 19.51
N LEU A 177 -12.13 -6.67 19.97
CA LEU A 177 -13.20 -5.76 19.55
C LEU A 177 -13.15 -5.50 18.04
N LEU A 178 -11.96 -5.24 17.49
CA LEU A 178 -11.77 -5.02 16.05
C LEU A 178 -12.18 -6.24 15.23
N ALA A 179 -11.79 -7.46 15.65
CA ALA A 179 -12.18 -8.68 14.97
C ALA A 179 -13.70 -8.91 15.00
N GLN A 180 -14.36 -8.59 16.11
CA GLN A 180 -15.82 -8.66 16.21
C GLN A 180 -16.50 -7.67 15.27
N ILE A 181 -16.00 -6.42 15.18
CA ILE A 181 -16.50 -5.42 14.22
C ILE A 181 -16.35 -5.95 12.79
N ILE A 182 -15.17 -6.44 12.42
CA ILE A 182 -14.89 -6.95 11.07
C ILE A 182 -15.85 -8.08 10.70
N ARG A 183 -16.11 -9.02 11.61
CA ARG A 183 -17.01 -10.16 11.34
C ARG A 183 -18.47 -9.76 11.23
N ASN A 184 -18.92 -8.75 11.97
CA ASN A 184 -20.35 -8.47 12.15
C ASN A 184 -20.82 -7.17 11.46
N THR A 185 -19.90 -6.31 10.99
CA THR A 185 -20.27 -5.05 10.33
C THR A 185 -21.11 -5.26 9.08
N ALA A 186 -22.00 -4.32 8.81
CA ALA A 186 -22.80 -4.23 7.58
C ALA A 186 -21.97 -3.78 6.35
N ALA A 187 -20.68 -3.43 6.51
CA ALA A 187 -19.79 -3.19 5.38
C ALA A 187 -19.65 -4.45 4.51
N GLU A 188 -19.67 -4.30 3.20
CA GLU A 188 -19.50 -5.42 2.27
C GLU A 188 -18.07 -5.92 2.23
N ILE A 189 -17.13 -4.99 2.30
CA ILE A 189 -15.69 -5.24 2.23
C ILE A 189 -15.00 -4.55 3.41
N VAL A 190 -13.97 -5.18 3.92
CA VAL A 190 -13.14 -4.63 4.99
C VAL A 190 -11.70 -4.55 4.51
N VAL A 191 -11.09 -3.38 4.61
CA VAL A 191 -9.65 -3.23 4.41
C VAL A 191 -9.00 -2.96 5.76
N LEU A 192 -8.09 -3.85 6.15
CA LEU A 192 -7.47 -3.81 7.45
C LEU A 192 -5.96 -3.54 7.32
N ALA A 193 -5.49 -2.47 7.96
CA ALA A 193 -4.07 -2.17 8.08
C ALA A 193 -3.54 -2.57 9.47
N LEU A 194 -2.66 -3.57 9.53
CA LEU A 194 -1.96 -4.00 10.75
C LEU A 194 -0.55 -3.42 10.73
N ILE A 195 -0.38 -2.28 11.42
CA ILE A 195 0.83 -1.48 11.35
C ILE A 195 1.53 -1.46 12.71
N GLY A 196 2.79 -1.93 12.75
CA GLY A 196 3.61 -1.93 13.96
C GLY A 196 3.28 -3.04 14.96
N GLU A 197 2.35 -3.93 14.64
CA GLU A 197 2.06 -5.12 15.43
C GLU A 197 3.20 -6.14 15.31
N ARG A 198 3.34 -7.05 16.29
CA ARG A 198 4.32 -8.14 16.20
C ARG A 198 3.87 -9.22 15.25
N GLY A 199 4.79 -9.81 14.48
CA GLY A 199 4.44 -10.83 13.47
C GLY A 199 3.61 -12.01 14.01
N ARG A 200 3.89 -12.49 15.24
CA ARG A 200 3.08 -13.54 15.86
C ARG A 200 1.66 -13.07 16.19
N GLU A 201 1.48 -11.83 16.65
CA GLU A 201 0.17 -11.26 16.99
C GLU A 201 -0.69 -11.09 15.73
N VAL A 202 -0.06 -10.69 14.62
CA VAL A 202 -0.72 -10.63 13.30
C VAL A 202 -1.23 -12.00 12.88
N ARG A 203 -0.40 -13.05 13.03
CA ARG A 203 -0.80 -14.41 12.66
C ARG A 203 -1.94 -14.92 13.52
N GLU A 204 -1.83 -14.75 14.85
CA GLU A 204 -2.91 -15.13 15.79
C GLU A 204 -4.21 -14.40 15.47
N PHE A 205 -4.15 -13.10 15.17
CA PHE A 205 -5.31 -12.32 14.80
C PHE A 205 -5.99 -12.85 13.53
N ILE A 206 -5.21 -13.17 12.49
CA ILE A 206 -5.74 -13.69 11.22
C ILE A 206 -6.38 -15.08 11.43
N GLU A 207 -5.68 -16.00 12.11
CA GLU A 207 -6.08 -17.40 12.23
C GLU A 207 -7.22 -17.61 13.26
N ARG A 208 -7.17 -16.89 14.40
CA ARG A 208 -8.08 -17.12 15.53
C ARG A 208 -9.18 -16.08 15.63
N ASP A 209 -8.83 -14.80 15.52
CA ASP A 209 -9.77 -13.72 15.81
C ASP A 209 -10.60 -13.38 14.57
N LEU A 210 -9.97 -13.27 13.40
CA LEU A 210 -10.64 -12.97 12.14
C LEU A 210 -11.29 -14.21 11.53
N GLY A 211 -10.55 -15.32 11.46
CA GLY A 211 -10.99 -16.57 10.87
C GLY A 211 -11.20 -16.50 9.34
N GLU A 212 -11.57 -17.63 8.74
CA GLU A 212 -11.76 -17.71 7.28
C GLU A 212 -12.91 -16.83 6.76
N GLU A 213 -14.00 -16.75 7.50
CA GLU A 213 -15.18 -15.99 7.12
C GLU A 213 -14.87 -14.49 7.08
N GLY A 214 -14.23 -13.96 8.13
CA GLY A 214 -13.81 -12.57 8.18
C GLY A 214 -12.75 -12.25 7.12
N LEU A 215 -11.79 -13.16 6.89
CA LEU A 215 -10.75 -13.00 5.90
C LEU A 215 -11.31 -12.93 4.48
N ARG A 216 -12.30 -13.76 4.14
CA ARG A 216 -12.86 -13.86 2.78
C ARG A 216 -13.38 -12.54 2.23
N ARG A 217 -13.91 -11.67 3.08
CA ARG A 217 -14.40 -10.33 2.70
C ARG A 217 -13.45 -9.20 3.05
N SER A 218 -12.21 -9.54 3.42
CA SER A 218 -11.21 -8.58 3.84
C SER A 218 -10.00 -8.55 2.92
N VAL A 219 -9.34 -7.39 2.87
CA VAL A 219 -7.97 -7.24 2.35
C VAL A 219 -7.11 -6.79 3.51
N LEU A 220 -6.00 -7.46 3.74
CA LEU A 220 -5.08 -7.14 4.83
C LEU A 220 -3.82 -6.49 4.28
N VAL A 221 -3.43 -5.36 4.86
CA VAL A 221 -2.14 -4.71 4.62
C VAL A 221 -1.32 -4.81 5.91
N VAL A 222 -0.21 -5.52 5.85
CA VAL A 222 0.58 -5.86 7.04
C VAL A 222 1.97 -5.25 6.96
N ALA A 223 2.31 -4.43 7.94
CA ALA A 223 3.65 -3.88 8.14
C ALA A 223 4.02 -4.01 9.63
N THR A 224 4.66 -5.11 9.99
CA THR A 224 5.03 -5.46 11.35
C THR A 224 6.10 -4.55 11.94
N SER A 225 6.31 -4.62 13.25
CA SER A 225 7.25 -3.74 13.98
C SER A 225 8.71 -3.86 13.55
N ASP A 226 9.09 -4.95 12.91
CA ASP A 226 10.42 -5.22 12.34
C ASP A 226 10.61 -4.62 10.93
N ARG A 227 9.55 -4.10 10.30
CA ARG A 227 9.65 -3.44 9.00
C ARG A 227 10.17 -2.01 9.11
N SER A 228 10.74 -1.52 8.01
CA SER A 228 11.23 -0.13 7.95
C SER A 228 10.13 0.88 8.32
N SER A 229 10.52 2.03 8.86
CA SER A 229 9.57 3.10 9.21
C SER A 229 8.80 3.60 8.00
N MET A 230 9.43 3.61 6.82
CA MET A 230 8.79 4.02 5.58
C MET A 230 7.76 2.99 5.09
N GLU A 231 8.04 1.69 5.18
CA GLU A 231 7.06 0.66 4.86
C GLU A 231 5.84 0.74 5.77
N ARG A 232 6.06 0.96 7.08
CA ARG A 232 4.96 1.16 8.05
C ARG A 232 4.13 2.41 7.76
N LEU A 233 4.78 3.50 7.36
CA LEU A 233 4.08 4.72 6.97
C LEU A 233 3.25 4.50 5.70
N LYS A 234 3.83 3.88 4.68
CA LYS A 234 3.15 3.60 3.41
C LYS A 234 1.96 2.65 3.58
N ALA A 235 2.02 1.72 4.51
CA ALA A 235 0.94 0.75 4.74
C ALA A 235 -0.43 1.40 4.97
N ALA A 236 -0.50 2.54 5.66
CA ALA A 236 -1.75 3.26 5.88
C ALA A 236 -2.31 3.83 4.56
N TYR A 237 -1.44 4.40 3.73
CA TYR A 237 -1.84 4.91 2.41
C TYR A 237 -2.23 3.80 1.45
N VAL A 238 -1.47 2.70 1.43
CA VAL A 238 -1.77 1.50 0.64
C VAL A 238 -3.15 0.94 0.99
N ALA A 239 -3.45 0.79 2.28
CA ALA A 239 -4.77 0.34 2.72
C ALA A 239 -5.88 1.30 2.29
N THR A 240 -5.63 2.61 2.37
CA THR A 240 -6.58 3.63 1.90
C THR A 240 -6.82 3.51 0.40
N SER A 241 -5.77 3.36 -0.42
CA SER A 241 -5.89 3.20 -1.88
C SER A 241 -6.68 1.94 -2.25
N VAL A 242 -6.45 0.83 -1.54
CA VAL A 242 -7.23 -0.41 -1.73
C VAL A 242 -8.71 -0.18 -1.36
N ALA A 243 -8.99 0.52 -0.25
CA ALA A 243 -10.35 0.84 0.15
C ALA A 243 -11.05 1.76 -0.87
N GLU A 244 -10.32 2.74 -1.40
CA GLU A 244 -10.82 3.65 -2.44
C GLU A 244 -11.18 2.92 -3.73
N PHE A 245 -10.37 1.95 -4.15
CA PHE A 245 -10.70 1.11 -5.32
C PHE A 245 -12.06 0.42 -5.16
N PHE A 246 -12.33 -0.20 -4.03
CA PHE A 246 -13.62 -0.85 -3.80
C PHE A 246 -14.77 0.14 -3.61
N ARG A 247 -14.52 1.27 -2.93
CA ARG A 247 -15.50 2.38 -2.82
C ARG A 247 -15.91 2.89 -4.20
N ASP A 248 -14.97 3.07 -5.10
CA ASP A 248 -15.22 3.60 -6.45
C ASP A 248 -16.03 2.61 -7.33
N GLN A 249 -16.06 1.33 -6.94
CA GLN A 249 -16.99 0.34 -7.47
C GLN A 249 -18.38 0.37 -6.82
N GLY A 250 -18.64 1.33 -5.93
CA GLY A 250 -19.92 1.46 -5.23
C GLY A 250 -20.09 0.53 -4.03
N LYS A 251 -19.00 -0.11 -3.57
CA LYS A 251 -19.04 -1.00 -2.40
C LYS A 251 -19.03 -0.21 -1.10
N LYS A 252 -19.70 -0.73 -0.09
CA LYS A 252 -19.56 -0.27 1.30
C LYS A 252 -18.30 -0.87 1.90
N VAL A 253 -17.28 0.00 2.17
CA VAL A 253 -15.96 -0.39 2.67
C VAL A 253 -15.74 0.14 4.08
#